data_d3e66aeb43300cba01522382b9d3dff4
#
_entry.id   d3e66aeb43300cba01522382b9d3dff4
#
_cell.length_a   1.000
_cell.length_b   1.000
_cell.length_c   1.000
_cell.angle_alpha   90.00
_cell.angle_beta   90.00
_cell.angle_gamma   90.00
#
_symmetry.space_group_name_H-M   'P 1'
#
loop_
_entity.id
_entity.type
_entity.pdbx_description
1 polymer ?
#
loop_
_entity_poly.entity_id
_entity_poly.type
_entity_poly.pdbx_seq_one_letter_code
_entity_poly.pdbx_strand_id
1 'polypeptide(L)'
;MNLTDTIKADILAHAQAEDPRESCGLIHVLKGRRHYFPCRNIAATPDEHFVLDPTDYAAAEDLGEIVAVVHSHPVTQPEPSVADQIGCNNSGLPWLIVNPKTEAWGGCEPKEFELPYVGREFVFGMVDCYSLVRDWYQREWHLLMADFDRRDRFWERGENLYVDGYKSQGFRQVPFEELQFGVAILMQLFSELPNH
;
A
#
# COMPACT_ATOMS: atom_id res chain seq x y z
N MET A 1 4.40 10.04 -17.45
CA MET A 1 5.21 11.27 -17.10
C MET A 1 6.53 11.26 -17.90
N ASN A 2 7.00 12.41 -18.46
CA ASN A 2 8.31 12.50 -19.11
C ASN A 2 9.37 12.92 -18.09
N LEU A 3 10.39 12.08 -17.87
CA LEU A 3 11.56 12.35 -17.05
C LEU A 3 12.78 12.63 -17.95
N THR A 4 13.68 13.48 -17.46
CA THR A 4 15.00 13.68 -18.12
C THR A 4 15.88 12.45 -17.92
N ASP A 5 16.86 12.28 -18.80
CA ASP A 5 17.80 11.15 -18.68
C ASP A 5 18.59 11.21 -17.37
N THR A 6 18.91 12.40 -16.87
CA THR A 6 19.56 12.58 -15.56
C THR A 6 18.71 12.02 -14.43
N ILE A 7 17.41 12.37 -14.36
CA ILE A 7 16.50 11.87 -13.31
C ILE A 7 16.36 10.35 -13.42
N LYS A 8 16.24 9.81 -14.63
CA LYS A 8 16.20 8.35 -14.82
C LYS A 8 17.47 7.66 -14.35
N ALA A 9 18.63 8.26 -14.64
CA ALA A 9 19.90 7.74 -14.17
C ALA A 9 20.02 7.76 -12.64
N ASP A 10 19.58 8.84 -11.98
CA ASP A 10 19.58 8.95 -10.52
C ASP A 10 18.66 7.90 -9.89
N ILE A 11 17.44 7.70 -10.43
CA ILE A 11 16.50 6.68 -9.96
C ILE A 11 17.11 5.27 -10.14
N LEU A 12 17.66 4.98 -11.30
CA LEU A 12 18.24 3.67 -11.60
C LEU A 12 19.44 3.38 -10.70
N ALA A 13 20.33 4.35 -10.50
CA ALA A 13 21.48 4.23 -9.59
C ALA A 13 21.03 3.94 -8.14
N HIS A 14 19.98 4.62 -7.66
CA HIS A 14 19.41 4.35 -6.34
C HIS A 14 18.81 2.93 -6.27
N ALA A 15 18.03 2.52 -7.29
CA ALA A 15 17.45 1.20 -7.34
C ALA A 15 18.51 0.07 -7.38
N GLN A 16 19.61 0.29 -8.09
CA GLN A 16 20.74 -0.66 -8.14
C GLN A 16 21.49 -0.73 -6.81
N ALA A 17 21.61 0.39 -6.10
CA ALA A 17 22.27 0.43 -4.78
C ALA A 17 21.46 -0.27 -3.69
N GLU A 18 20.12 -0.26 -3.80
CA GLU A 18 19.23 -0.91 -2.83
C GLU A 18 18.98 -2.39 -3.13
N ASP A 19 19.23 -2.89 -4.36
CA ASP A 19 19.02 -4.32 -4.73
C ASP A 19 19.69 -5.27 -3.71
N PRO A 20 19.00 -6.26 -3.12
CA PRO A 20 17.70 -6.83 -3.50
C PRO A 20 16.46 -6.17 -2.90
N ARG A 21 16.61 -5.11 -2.11
CA ARG A 21 15.49 -4.38 -1.53
C ARG A 21 14.83 -3.49 -2.58
N GLU A 22 13.54 -3.24 -2.43
CA GLU A 22 12.88 -2.22 -3.23
C GLU A 22 13.37 -0.83 -2.79
N SER A 23 13.91 -0.07 -3.73
CA SER A 23 14.14 1.37 -3.52
C SER A 23 12.83 2.13 -3.58
N CYS A 24 12.72 3.25 -2.90
CA CYS A 24 11.59 4.16 -3.03
C CYS A 24 12.03 5.62 -3.01
N GLY A 25 11.23 6.49 -3.58
CA GLY A 25 11.54 7.92 -3.64
C GLY A 25 10.40 8.73 -4.25
N LEU A 26 10.65 10.01 -4.39
CA LEU A 26 9.66 10.99 -4.83
C LEU A 26 10.18 11.84 -5.97
N ILE A 27 9.30 12.22 -6.88
CA ILE A 27 9.59 13.29 -7.83
C ILE A 27 8.90 14.56 -7.31
N HIS A 28 9.69 15.58 -7.06
CA HIS A 28 9.18 16.89 -6.69
C HIS A 28 9.50 17.96 -7.74
N VAL A 29 8.73 19.06 -7.74
CA VAL A 29 8.92 20.20 -8.62
C VAL A 29 9.44 21.38 -7.83
N LEU A 30 10.64 21.84 -8.16
CA LEU A 30 11.24 23.04 -7.61
C LEU A 30 11.54 24.03 -8.75
N LYS A 31 10.99 25.24 -8.68
CA LYS A 31 11.17 26.31 -9.69
C LYS A 31 10.86 25.83 -11.13
N GLY A 32 9.80 25.02 -11.27
CA GLY A 32 9.34 24.48 -12.54
C GLY A 32 10.18 23.32 -13.12
N ARG A 33 11.13 22.80 -12.36
CA ARG A 33 11.95 21.65 -12.74
C ARG A 33 11.70 20.47 -11.85
N ARG A 34 11.66 19.27 -12.42
CA ARG A 34 11.54 18.02 -11.68
C ARG A 34 12.89 17.61 -11.13
N HIS A 35 12.87 17.05 -9.91
CA HIS A 35 14.02 16.48 -9.22
C HIS A 35 13.61 15.16 -8.60
N TYR A 36 14.54 14.21 -8.50
CA TYR A 36 14.35 12.99 -7.75
C TYR A 36 14.85 13.16 -6.32
N PHE A 37 14.07 12.71 -5.37
CA PHE A 37 14.43 12.64 -3.95
C PHE A 37 14.39 11.16 -3.52
N PRO A 38 15.55 10.52 -3.26
CA PRO A 38 15.59 9.17 -2.75
C PRO A 38 15.09 9.14 -1.30
N CYS A 39 14.24 8.17 -0.98
CA CYS A 39 13.70 7.96 0.35
C CYS A 39 14.14 6.61 0.91
N ARG A 40 14.16 6.49 2.22
CA ARG A 40 14.41 5.21 2.89
C ARG A 40 13.18 4.34 2.78
N ASN A 41 13.38 3.06 2.47
CA ASN A 41 12.37 2.05 2.60
C ASN A 41 12.37 1.50 4.02
N ILE A 42 11.32 1.78 4.81
CA ILE A 42 11.16 1.34 6.21
C ILE A 42 10.22 0.15 6.36
N ALA A 43 9.91 -0.56 5.27
CA ALA A 43 9.10 -1.77 5.32
C ALA A 43 9.77 -2.86 6.17
N ALA A 44 8.96 -3.73 6.78
CA ALA A 44 9.46 -4.87 7.55
C ALA A 44 10.12 -5.94 6.66
N THR A 45 9.62 -6.10 5.42
CA THR A 45 10.18 -6.96 4.37
C THR A 45 10.48 -6.11 3.12
N PRO A 46 11.59 -5.36 3.14
CA PRO A 46 11.88 -4.36 2.10
C PRO A 46 12.27 -4.96 0.75
N ASP A 47 12.46 -6.25 0.65
CA ASP A 47 12.66 -7.04 -0.57
C ASP A 47 11.35 -7.45 -1.27
N GLU A 48 10.21 -7.28 -0.59
CA GLU A 48 8.90 -7.64 -1.12
C GLU A 48 7.99 -6.43 -1.35
N HIS A 49 8.22 -5.33 -0.62
CA HIS A 49 7.44 -4.09 -0.73
C HIS A 49 8.17 -2.90 -0.13
N PHE A 50 7.63 -1.71 -0.33
CA PHE A 50 8.20 -0.51 0.27
C PHE A 50 7.19 0.24 1.15
N VAL A 51 7.74 0.92 2.14
CA VAL A 51 7.06 1.95 2.94
C VAL A 51 7.97 3.17 2.99
N LEU A 52 7.49 4.29 2.45
CA LEU A 52 8.22 5.57 2.48
C LEU A 52 8.41 6.05 3.92
N ASP A 53 9.62 6.43 4.29
CA ASP A 53 9.85 7.08 5.57
C ASP A 53 9.13 8.45 5.61
N PRO A 54 8.24 8.68 6.59
CA PRO A 54 7.50 9.94 6.69
C PRO A 54 8.39 11.17 6.83
N THR A 55 9.58 11.01 7.42
CA THR A 55 10.55 12.11 7.57
C THR A 55 11.14 12.50 6.21
N ASP A 56 11.46 11.52 5.36
CA ASP A 56 11.96 11.75 4.01
C ASP A 56 10.88 12.34 3.12
N TYR A 57 9.62 11.89 3.28
CA TYR A 57 8.47 12.46 2.58
C TYR A 57 8.30 13.95 2.92
N ALA A 58 8.28 14.31 4.20
CA ALA A 58 8.17 15.69 4.63
C ALA A 58 9.35 16.56 4.14
N ALA A 59 10.57 16.01 4.14
CA ALA A 59 11.73 16.71 3.62
C ALA A 59 11.63 16.99 2.11
N ALA A 60 11.05 16.06 1.34
CA ALA A 60 10.80 16.26 -0.09
C ALA A 60 9.70 17.32 -0.34
N GLU A 61 8.63 17.34 0.47
CA GLU A 61 7.58 18.37 0.41
C GLU A 61 8.12 19.77 0.70
N ASP A 62 9.05 19.91 1.66
CA ASP A 62 9.71 21.18 1.97
C ASP A 62 10.53 21.73 0.78
N LEU A 63 10.99 20.86 -0.11
CA LEU A 63 11.74 21.25 -1.31
C LEU A 63 10.85 21.66 -2.47
N GLY A 64 9.64 21.12 -2.58
CA GLY A 64 8.72 21.44 -3.66
C GLY A 64 7.52 20.51 -3.74
N GLU A 65 6.60 20.80 -4.68
CA GLU A 65 5.40 20.00 -4.90
C GLU A 65 5.74 18.57 -5.33
N ILE A 66 5.26 17.57 -4.58
CA ILE A 66 5.38 16.17 -4.95
C ILE A 66 4.43 15.86 -6.12
N VAL A 67 4.97 15.27 -7.17
CA VAL A 67 4.22 15.00 -8.41
C VAL A 67 4.23 13.53 -8.83
N ALA A 68 5.05 12.69 -8.23
CA ALA A 68 5.04 11.24 -8.43
C ALA A 68 5.75 10.50 -7.30
N VAL A 69 5.36 9.23 -7.11
CA VAL A 69 6.10 8.26 -6.32
C VAL A 69 6.92 7.37 -7.26
N VAL A 70 8.07 6.94 -6.82
CA VAL A 70 8.96 6.04 -7.56
C VAL A 70 9.34 4.87 -6.67
N HIS A 71 9.33 3.65 -7.20
CA HIS A 71 9.91 2.49 -6.51
C HIS A 71 10.51 1.50 -7.51
N SER A 72 11.22 0.50 -7.00
CA SER A 72 11.82 -0.53 -7.83
C SER A 72 11.22 -1.90 -7.59
N HIS A 73 11.19 -2.72 -8.65
CA HIS A 73 10.90 -4.15 -8.62
C HIS A 73 12.17 -4.94 -8.96
N PRO A 74 13.03 -5.30 -8.00
CA PRO A 74 14.29 -5.98 -8.28
C PRO A 74 14.12 -7.41 -8.80
N VAL A 75 13.01 -8.06 -8.48
CA VAL A 75 12.73 -9.47 -8.77
C VAL A 75 11.75 -9.66 -9.93
N THR A 76 10.74 -8.80 -10.01
CA THR A 76 9.65 -8.90 -10.99
C THR A 76 9.78 -7.86 -12.11
N GLN A 77 8.97 -7.99 -13.14
CA GLN A 77 8.84 -6.96 -14.17
C GLN A 77 8.28 -5.66 -13.54
N PRO A 78 8.54 -4.48 -14.12
CA PRO A 78 8.09 -3.19 -13.58
C PRO A 78 6.59 -2.90 -13.84
N GLU A 79 5.77 -3.94 -13.93
CA GLU A 79 4.33 -3.85 -14.01
C GLU A 79 3.76 -3.62 -12.61
N PRO A 80 2.79 -2.70 -12.46
CA PRO A 80 2.21 -2.42 -11.16
C PRO A 80 1.46 -3.63 -10.61
N SER A 81 1.74 -3.99 -9.38
CA SER A 81 0.95 -4.94 -8.60
C SER A 81 -0.41 -4.33 -8.23
N VAL A 82 -1.30 -5.14 -7.66
CA VAL A 82 -2.56 -4.63 -7.10
C VAL A 82 -2.30 -3.65 -5.96
N ALA A 83 -1.30 -3.91 -5.12
CA ALA A 83 -0.90 -3.01 -4.04
C ALA A 83 -0.41 -1.65 -4.58
N ASP A 84 0.41 -1.66 -5.64
CA ASP A 84 0.87 -0.44 -6.28
C ASP A 84 -0.29 0.40 -6.82
N GLN A 85 -1.26 -0.24 -7.47
CA GLN A 85 -2.43 0.48 -7.98
C GLN A 85 -3.27 1.09 -6.85
N ILE A 86 -3.42 0.39 -5.72
CA ILE A 86 -4.13 0.93 -4.55
C ILE A 86 -3.34 2.08 -3.94
N GLY A 87 -2.04 1.93 -3.75
CA GLY A 87 -1.17 3.00 -3.24
C GLY A 87 -1.18 4.23 -4.16
N CYS A 88 -1.11 4.01 -5.47
CA CYS A 88 -1.24 5.04 -6.49
C CYS A 88 -2.57 5.80 -6.37
N ASN A 89 -3.68 5.08 -6.23
CA ASN A 89 -5.00 5.67 -6.06
C ASN A 89 -5.12 6.46 -4.75
N ASN A 90 -4.61 5.90 -3.65
CA ASN A 90 -4.68 6.53 -2.33
C ASN A 90 -3.84 7.80 -2.24
N SER A 91 -2.67 7.81 -2.90
CA SER A 91 -1.83 9.00 -2.97
C SER A 91 -2.36 10.08 -3.92
N GLY A 92 -3.21 9.69 -4.89
CA GLY A 92 -3.64 10.58 -5.97
C GLY A 92 -2.53 10.96 -6.94
N LEU A 93 -1.36 10.32 -6.85
CA LEU A 93 -0.16 10.61 -7.63
C LEU A 93 0.16 9.46 -8.59
N PRO A 94 0.72 9.72 -9.78
CA PRO A 94 1.28 8.68 -10.62
C PRO A 94 2.45 7.99 -9.93
N TRP A 95 2.57 6.68 -10.13
CA TRP A 95 3.67 5.86 -9.64
C TRP A 95 4.52 5.38 -10.80
N LEU A 96 5.83 5.48 -10.65
CA LEU A 96 6.83 4.99 -11.58
C LEU A 96 7.54 3.80 -10.99
N ILE A 97 7.74 2.76 -11.79
CA ILE A 97 8.37 1.51 -11.37
C ILE A 97 9.57 1.26 -12.25
N VAL A 98 10.70 0.87 -11.68
CA VAL A 98 11.90 0.48 -12.43
C VAL A 98 12.39 -0.88 -11.98
N ASN A 99 12.80 -1.73 -12.94
CA ASN A 99 13.56 -2.92 -12.60
C ASN A 99 15.06 -2.60 -12.73
N PRO A 100 15.86 -2.66 -11.64
CA PRO A 100 17.25 -2.25 -11.65
C PRO A 100 18.17 -3.16 -12.47
N LYS A 101 17.76 -4.41 -12.74
CA LYS A 101 18.55 -5.41 -13.47
C LYS A 101 18.32 -5.35 -14.98
N THR A 102 17.09 -5.11 -15.40
CA THR A 102 16.72 -5.06 -16.83
C THR A 102 16.63 -3.62 -17.34
N GLU A 103 16.69 -2.64 -16.43
CA GLU A 103 16.50 -1.20 -16.72
C GLU A 103 15.15 -0.89 -17.38
N ALA A 104 14.19 -1.83 -17.29
CA ALA A 104 12.84 -1.65 -17.80
C ALA A 104 12.03 -0.74 -16.88
N TRP A 105 11.10 0.01 -17.46
CA TRP A 105 10.26 0.98 -16.79
C TRP A 105 8.80 0.64 -16.98
N GLY A 106 8.03 0.87 -15.91
CA GLY A 106 6.59 0.76 -15.88
C GLY A 106 5.98 1.79 -14.96
N GLY A 107 4.73 1.56 -14.55
CA GLY A 107 4.05 2.41 -13.59
C GLY A 107 2.55 2.43 -13.76
N CYS A 108 1.88 3.18 -12.90
CA CYS A 108 0.44 3.37 -12.92
C CYS A 108 0.06 4.83 -12.68
N GLU A 109 -1.15 5.15 -13.11
CA GLU A 109 -1.81 6.42 -12.83
C GLU A 109 -3.00 6.13 -11.90
N PRO A 110 -3.43 7.08 -11.07
CA PRO A 110 -4.66 6.95 -10.30
C PRO A 110 -5.84 6.68 -11.22
N LYS A 111 -6.59 5.64 -10.95
CA LYS A 111 -7.79 5.26 -11.71
C LYS A 111 -8.80 4.58 -10.81
N GLU A 112 -10.07 4.75 -11.11
CA GLU A 112 -11.12 3.97 -10.46
C GLU A 112 -10.99 2.50 -10.89
N PHE A 113 -10.96 1.61 -9.92
CA PHE A 113 -11.08 0.16 -10.14
C PHE A 113 -11.68 -0.49 -8.91
N GLU A 114 -12.38 -1.58 -9.14
CA GLU A 114 -12.96 -2.40 -8.08
C GLU A 114 -12.26 -3.75 -8.04
N LEU A 115 -11.83 -4.13 -6.85
CA LEU A 115 -11.29 -5.46 -6.64
C LEU A 115 -12.42 -6.50 -6.65
N PRO A 116 -12.28 -7.64 -7.33
CA PRO A 116 -13.25 -8.71 -7.25
C PRO A 116 -13.34 -9.23 -5.81
N TYR A 117 -14.47 -9.84 -5.43
CA TYR A 117 -14.55 -10.48 -4.10
C TYR A 117 -13.75 -11.77 -4.02
N VAL A 118 -13.58 -12.47 -5.12
CA VAL A 118 -12.88 -13.76 -5.21
C VAL A 118 -11.64 -13.60 -6.08
N GLY A 119 -10.53 -14.24 -5.67
CA GLY A 119 -9.29 -14.20 -6.42
C GLY A 119 -8.46 -12.93 -6.22
N ARG A 120 -8.71 -12.20 -5.13
CA ARG A 120 -7.87 -11.06 -4.74
C ARG A 120 -6.46 -11.52 -4.40
N GLU A 121 -5.49 -10.77 -4.84
CA GLU A 121 -4.15 -10.84 -4.26
C GLU A 121 -4.22 -10.37 -2.81
N PHE A 122 -3.57 -11.11 -1.90
CA PHE A 122 -3.55 -10.74 -0.48
C PHE A 122 -2.34 -9.84 -0.20
N VAL A 123 -2.62 -8.64 0.28
CA VAL A 123 -1.60 -7.69 0.75
C VAL A 123 -2.04 -7.15 2.11
N PHE A 124 -1.31 -7.52 3.16
CA PHE A 124 -1.68 -7.17 4.52
C PHE A 124 -1.81 -5.65 4.72
N GLY A 125 -2.89 -5.24 5.39
CA GLY A 125 -3.21 -3.83 5.63
C GLY A 125 -3.80 -3.07 4.44
N MET A 126 -3.75 -3.63 3.22
CA MET A 126 -4.26 -3.01 1.99
C MET A 126 -5.34 -3.86 1.32
N VAL A 127 -5.03 -5.11 0.97
CA VAL A 127 -5.93 -6.08 0.33
C VAL A 127 -6.01 -7.32 1.23
N ASP A 128 -6.63 -7.18 2.36
CA ASP A 128 -6.76 -8.21 3.39
C ASP A 128 -8.23 -8.57 3.68
N CYS A 129 -8.46 -9.42 4.65
CA CYS A 129 -9.79 -9.82 5.07
C CYS A 129 -10.67 -8.64 5.49
N TYR A 130 -10.10 -7.65 6.19
CA TYR A 130 -10.84 -6.46 6.61
C TYR A 130 -11.20 -5.56 5.42
N SER A 131 -10.28 -5.35 4.48
CA SER A 131 -10.57 -4.59 3.26
C SER A 131 -11.66 -5.27 2.42
N LEU A 132 -11.69 -6.61 2.37
CA LEU A 132 -12.78 -7.36 1.73
C LEU A 132 -14.13 -7.09 2.40
N VAL A 133 -14.18 -7.10 3.74
CA VAL A 133 -15.40 -6.80 4.50
C VAL A 133 -15.86 -5.37 4.22
N ARG A 134 -14.94 -4.39 4.25
CA ARG A 134 -15.25 -2.99 3.92
C ARG A 134 -15.86 -2.84 2.53
N ASP A 135 -15.22 -3.43 1.51
CA ASP A 135 -15.68 -3.35 0.13
C ASP A 135 -17.07 -3.98 -0.03
N TRP A 136 -17.27 -5.12 0.65
CA TRP A 136 -18.55 -5.81 0.59
C TRP A 136 -19.67 -4.96 1.21
N TYR A 137 -19.49 -4.42 2.42
CA TYR A 137 -20.49 -3.56 3.05
C TYR A 137 -20.75 -2.28 2.25
N GLN A 138 -19.71 -1.71 1.67
CA GLN A 138 -19.86 -0.53 0.83
C GLN A 138 -20.67 -0.80 -0.43
N ARG A 139 -20.40 -1.90 -1.13
CA ARG A 139 -21.05 -2.21 -2.42
C ARG A 139 -22.47 -2.73 -2.24
N GLU A 140 -22.68 -3.64 -1.30
CA GLU A 140 -23.96 -4.31 -1.14
C GLU A 140 -24.93 -3.52 -0.27
N TRP A 141 -24.43 -2.76 0.71
CA TRP A 141 -25.27 -2.07 1.67
C TRP A 141 -25.04 -0.56 1.75
N HIS A 142 -24.14 0.00 0.95
CA HIS A 142 -23.76 1.41 0.93
C HIS A 142 -23.28 1.94 2.29
N LEU A 143 -22.68 1.06 3.10
CA LEU A 143 -22.10 1.38 4.39
C LEU A 143 -20.61 1.62 4.26
N LEU A 144 -20.18 2.83 4.61
CA LEU A 144 -18.76 3.19 4.64
C LEU A 144 -18.18 2.82 6.00
N MET A 145 -17.19 1.94 5.99
CA MET A 145 -16.40 1.60 7.15
C MET A 145 -15.06 2.34 7.11
N ALA A 146 -14.63 2.86 8.25
CA ALA A 146 -13.31 3.50 8.34
C ALA A 146 -12.19 2.49 8.11
N ASP A 147 -11.11 2.96 7.50
CA ASP A 147 -9.86 2.22 7.49
C ASP A 147 -9.03 2.54 8.74
N PHE A 148 -8.15 1.62 9.11
CA PHE A 148 -7.21 1.83 10.19
C PHE A 148 -5.92 1.05 9.91
N ASP A 149 -4.82 1.52 10.49
CA ASP A 149 -3.51 0.89 10.33
C ASP A 149 -3.52 -0.54 10.88
N ARG A 150 -3.23 -1.49 10.02
CA ARG A 150 -3.09 -2.90 10.34
C ARG A 150 -1.68 -3.33 9.95
N ARG A 151 -0.78 -3.31 10.91
CA ARG A 151 0.59 -3.77 10.70
C ARG A 151 0.62 -5.29 10.66
N ASP A 152 1.47 -5.82 9.79
CA ASP A 152 1.66 -7.27 9.71
C ASP A 152 1.94 -7.87 11.09
N ARG A 153 1.27 -8.99 11.37
CA ARG A 153 1.37 -9.75 12.64
C ARG A 153 1.10 -8.91 13.89
N PHE A 154 0.13 -7.98 13.82
CA PHE A 154 -0.25 -7.15 14.97
C PHE A 154 -0.58 -8.00 16.21
N TRP A 155 -1.14 -9.20 16.05
CA TRP A 155 -1.47 -10.14 17.12
C TRP A 155 -0.22 -10.68 17.86
N GLU A 156 0.94 -10.79 17.22
CA GLU A 156 2.20 -11.18 17.87
C GLU A 156 2.74 -10.08 18.80
N ARG A 157 2.28 -8.85 18.64
CA ARG A 157 2.56 -7.72 19.53
C ARG A 157 1.53 -7.55 20.64
N GLY A 158 0.56 -8.48 20.72
CA GLY A 158 -0.51 -8.43 21.73
C GLY A 158 -1.61 -7.41 21.41
N GLU A 159 -1.64 -6.87 20.18
CA GLU A 159 -2.68 -5.95 19.74
C GLU A 159 -3.93 -6.74 19.35
N ASN A 160 -5.10 -6.35 19.86
CA ASN A 160 -6.36 -7.03 19.61
C ASN A 160 -7.30 -6.15 18.76
N LEU A 161 -6.77 -5.68 17.63
CA LEU A 161 -7.35 -4.60 16.81
C LEU A 161 -8.82 -4.82 16.46
N TYR A 162 -9.20 -6.04 16.08
CA TYR A 162 -10.58 -6.32 15.68
C TYR A 162 -11.54 -6.40 16.85
N VAL A 163 -11.13 -6.99 17.98
CA VAL A 163 -11.97 -7.08 19.18
C VAL A 163 -12.12 -5.71 19.87
N ASP A 164 -11.07 -4.92 19.86
CA ASP A 164 -11.11 -3.58 20.46
C ASP A 164 -11.84 -2.58 19.55
N GLY A 165 -11.76 -2.76 18.25
CA GLY A 165 -12.24 -1.82 17.24
C GLY A 165 -13.66 -2.05 16.69
N TYR A 166 -14.24 -3.25 16.78
CA TYR A 166 -15.49 -3.57 16.05
C TYR A 166 -16.66 -2.63 16.39
N LYS A 167 -16.78 -2.19 17.66
CA LYS A 167 -17.86 -1.29 18.09
C LYS A 167 -17.75 0.09 17.46
N SER A 168 -16.55 0.61 17.33
CA SER A 168 -16.31 1.91 16.68
C SER A 168 -16.64 1.88 15.19
N GLN A 169 -16.60 0.69 14.57
CA GLN A 169 -17.01 0.46 13.18
C GLN A 169 -18.53 0.20 13.05
N GLY A 170 -19.30 0.29 14.12
CA GLY A 170 -20.75 0.09 14.09
C GLY A 170 -21.21 -1.36 14.24
N PHE A 171 -20.29 -2.30 14.47
CA PHE A 171 -20.67 -3.70 14.71
C PHE A 171 -21.14 -3.95 16.12
N ARG A 172 -22.04 -4.90 16.28
CA ARG A 172 -22.40 -5.52 17.54
C ARG A 172 -22.16 -7.02 17.50
N GLN A 173 -21.79 -7.60 18.60
CA GLN A 173 -21.72 -9.05 18.70
C GLN A 173 -23.12 -9.65 18.72
N VAL A 174 -23.30 -10.72 17.96
CA VAL A 174 -24.54 -11.50 17.90
C VAL A 174 -24.26 -12.95 18.31
N PRO A 175 -25.23 -13.63 18.97
CA PRO A 175 -25.11 -15.05 19.26
C PRO A 175 -25.07 -15.87 17.97
N PHE A 176 -24.50 -17.09 18.05
CA PHE A 176 -24.39 -17.96 16.89
C PHE A 176 -25.73 -18.30 16.25
N GLU A 177 -26.78 -18.41 17.06
CA GLU A 177 -28.15 -18.71 16.64
C GLU A 177 -28.79 -17.56 15.84
N GLU A 178 -28.24 -16.36 15.92
CA GLU A 178 -28.71 -15.17 15.19
C GLU A 178 -27.89 -14.91 13.91
N LEU A 179 -27.03 -15.84 13.50
CA LEU A 179 -26.25 -15.68 12.27
C LEU A 179 -27.20 -15.61 11.05
N GLN A 180 -27.00 -14.59 10.26
CA GLN A 180 -27.73 -14.34 9.04
C GLN A 180 -26.84 -13.76 7.95
N PHE A 181 -27.34 -13.65 6.75
CA PHE A 181 -26.62 -13.00 5.66
C PHE A 181 -26.20 -11.57 6.08
N GLY A 182 -24.94 -11.25 5.82
CA GLY A 182 -24.36 -9.95 6.17
C GLY A 182 -23.72 -9.87 7.55
N VAL A 183 -23.61 -10.96 8.29
CA VAL A 183 -22.82 -11.02 9.52
C VAL A 183 -21.35 -11.25 9.18
N ALA A 184 -20.45 -10.41 9.70
CA ALA A 184 -19.01 -10.67 9.64
C ALA A 184 -18.61 -11.65 10.76
N ILE A 185 -17.78 -12.63 10.41
CA ILE A 185 -17.25 -13.61 11.37
C ILE A 185 -15.82 -13.21 11.69
N LEU A 186 -15.53 -13.02 12.97
CA LEU A 186 -14.17 -12.82 13.45
C LEU A 186 -13.59 -14.15 13.91
N MET A 187 -12.48 -14.56 13.31
CA MET A 187 -11.86 -15.86 13.57
C MET A 187 -10.45 -15.70 14.15
N GLN A 188 -10.04 -16.71 14.87
CA GLN A 188 -8.69 -16.88 15.39
C GLN A 188 -8.02 -18.01 14.60
N LEU A 189 -7.05 -17.67 13.75
CA LEU A 189 -6.36 -18.62 12.89
C LEU A 189 -4.86 -18.59 13.19
N PHE A 190 -4.33 -19.73 13.72
CA PHE A 190 -2.92 -19.91 14.01
C PHE A 190 -2.27 -18.81 14.88
N SER A 191 -3.05 -18.19 15.76
CA SER A 191 -2.64 -17.07 16.61
C SER A 191 -3.33 -17.14 17.96
N GLU A 192 -2.80 -16.44 18.99
CA GLU A 192 -3.42 -16.34 20.31
C GLU A 192 -4.59 -15.34 20.34
N LEU A 193 -4.63 -14.40 19.40
CA LEU A 193 -5.65 -13.36 19.28
C LEU A 193 -6.38 -13.47 17.95
N PRO A 194 -7.64 -13.00 17.86
CA PRO A 194 -8.39 -12.93 16.60
C PRO A 194 -7.66 -12.09 15.55
N ASN A 195 -7.47 -12.66 14.36
CA ASN A 195 -6.67 -12.06 13.28
C ASN A 195 -7.31 -12.17 11.89
N HIS A 196 -8.52 -12.77 11.79
CA HIS A 196 -9.29 -12.90 10.54
C HIS A 196 -10.77 -12.61 10.76
#